data_a976ccc4a319cbab367fc01cfb1f52b1
#
_entry.id   a976ccc4a319cbab367fc01cfb1f52b1
#
_cell.length_a   1.000
_cell.length_b   1.000
_cell.length_c   1.000
_cell.angle_alpha   90.00
_cell.angle_beta   90.00
_cell.angle_gamma   90.00
#
_symmetry.space_group_name_H-M   'P 1'
#
loop_
_entity.id
_entity.type
_entity.pdbx_description
1 polymer ?
#
loop_
_entity_poly.entity_id
_entity_poly.type
_entity_poly.pdbx_seq_one_letter_code
_entity_poly.pdbx_strand_id
1 'polypeptide(L)'
;MRVIAISGKAESGKDTIAQELRNILEENNKKVMIIHFADVLKFSCQKYFEWNGEKDTQGRTLLQYVGTELREKNNPNMWVNITKELICGFGNEFDYVIIPDVRFKEEMRMVKDEFNCFSLRVERYDYDESGTPHKHINKLTEEQRAHKSETELDLYNFDFVIRNNTTLDEAYNKRLLNLQCKIILDRIEVYYSESI
;
A
#
# COMPACT_ATOMS: atom_id res chain seq x y z
N MET A 1 -19.38 -1.06 -0.25
CA MET A 1 -17.94 -1.28 -0.39
C MET A 1 -17.18 -0.23 0.42
N ARG A 2 -16.16 -0.61 1.15
CA ARG A 2 -15.25 0.27 1.91
C ARG A 2 -13.84 0.17 1.34
N VAL A 3 -13.10 1.26 1.27
CA VAL A 3 -11.75 1.27 0.67
C VAL A 3 -10.71 1.61 1.72
N ILE A 4 -9.61 0.85 1.75
CA ILE A 4 -8.44 1.09 2.60
C ILE A 4 -7.23 1.28 1.69
N ALA A 5 -6.67 2.50 1.69
CA ALA A 5 -5.49 2.85 0.92
C ALA A 5 -4.25 2.81 1.80
N ILE A 6 -3.28 1.97 1.46
CA ILE A 6 -2.07 1.78 2.27
C ILE A 6 -0.86 2.37 1.55
N SER A 7 -0.11 3.21 2.25
CA SER A 7 1.16 3.78 1.81
C SER A 7 2.30 3.40 2.76
N GLY A 8 3.52 3.52 2.28
CA GLY A 8 4.75 3.27 3.05
C GLY A 8 5.94 3.08 2.12
N LYS A 9 7.14 3.22 2.66
CA LYS A 9 8.39 3.04 1.92
C LYS A 9 8.53 1.61 1.37
N ALA A 10 9.43 1.40 0.43
CA ALA A 10 9.81 0.06 0.01
C ALA A 10 10.20 -0.79 1.24
N GLU A 11 9.82 -2.07 1.24
CA GLU A 11 10.12 -3.04 2.31
C GLU A 11 9.49 -2.72 3.69
N SER A 12 8.57 -1.77 3.76
CA SER A 12 7.87 -1.46 5.04
C SER A 12 6.87 -2.53 5.50
N GLY A 13 6.49 -3.49 4.62
CA GLY A 13 5.55 -4.55 4.95
C GLY A 13 4.09 -4.24 4.61
N LYS A 14 3.83 -3.34 3.66
CA LYS A 14 2.47 -2.98 3.22
C LYS A 14 1.63 -4.18 2.78
N ASP A 15 2.25 -5.08 1.98
CA ASP A 15 1.55 -6.27 1.50
C ASP A 15 1.23 -7.24 2.65
N THR A 16 2.11 -7.35 3.64
CA THR A 16 1.88 -8.15 4.86
C THR A 16 0.68 -7.60 5.64
N ILE A 17 0.59 -6.27 5.77
CA ILE A 17 -0.53 -5.62 6.48
C ILE A 17 -1.81 -5.76 5.68
N ALA A 18 -1.78 -5.60 4.36
CA ALA A 18 -2.95 -5.82 3.51
C ALA A 18 -3.48 -7.25 3.65
N GLN A 19 -2.59 -8.24 3.68
CA GLN A 19 -2.97 -9.63 3.88
C GLN A 19 -3.50 -9.90 5.29
N GLU A 20 -2.94 -9.28 6.33
CA GLU A 20 -3.44 -9.41 7.70
C GLU A 20 -4.84 -8.80 7.86
N LEU A 21 -5.07 -7.60 7.30
CA LEU A 21 -6.39 -6.96 7.26
C LEU A 21 -7.40 -7.86 6.53
N ARG A 22 -7.01 -8.41 5.39
CA ARG A 22 -7.84 -9.36 4.64
C ARG A 22 -8.20 -10.58 5.47
N ASN A 23 -7.24 -11.23 6.12
CA ASN A 23 -7.47 -12.42 6.94
C ASN A 23 -8.49 -12.14 8.05
N ILE A 24 -8.33 -11.02 8.78
CA ILE A 24 -9.25 -10.62 9.84
C ILE A 24 -10.66 -10.36 9.31
N LEU A 25 -10.77 -9.71 8.15
CA LEU A 25 -12.07 -9.42 7.53
C LEU A 25 -12.75 -10.69 7.02
N GLU A 26 -12.02 -11.60 6.38
CA GLU A 26 -12.54 -12.88 5.89
C GLU A 26 -12.96 -13.81 7.05
N GLU A 27 -12.24 -13.81 8.19
CA GLU A 27 -12.66 -14.47 9.43
C GLU A 27 -14.03 -13.94 9.94
N ASN A 28 -14.35 -12.69 9.63
CA ASN A 28 -15.65 -12.06 9.93
C ASN A 28 -16.64 -12.12 8.76
N ASN A 29 -16.47 -13.07 7.84
CA ASN A 29 -17.32 -13.31 6.67
C ASN A 29 -17.46 -12.11 5.71
N LYS A 30 -16.44 -11.23 5.66
CA LYS A 30 -16.38 -10.12 4.69
C LYS A 30 -15.65 -10.57 3.43
N LYS A 31 -16.17 -10.18 2.27
CA LYS A 31 -15.47 -10.36 0.99
C LYS A 31 -14.46 -9.24 0.77
N VAL A 32 -13.21 -9.59 0.49
CA VAL A 32 -12.12 -8.62 0.35
C VAL A 32 -11.42 -8.73 -0.99
N MET A 33 -11.31 -7.61 -1.70
CA MET A 33 -10.48 -7.46 -2.89
C MET A 33 -9.18 -6.75 -2.51
N ILE A 34 -8.03 -7.29 -2.93
CA ILE A 34 -6.75 -6.56 -2.91
C ILE A 34 -6.39 -6.23 -4.35
N ILE A 35 -6.15 -4.95 -4.63
CA ILE A 35 -5.76 -4.45 -5.94
C ILE A 35 -4.60 -3.47 -5.80
N HIS A 36 -3.62 -3.53 -6.73
CA HIS A 36 -2.48 -2.60 -6.72
C HIS A 36 -2.54 -1.68 -7.94
N PHE A 37 -2.17 -0.41 -7.76
CA PHE A 37 -1.92 0.50 -8.88
C PHE A 37 -0.85 -0.06 -9.83
N ALA A 38 0.13 -0.77 -9.26
CA ALA A 38 1.22 -1.35 -10.02
C ALA A 38 0.90 -2.68 -10.72
N ASP A 39 -0.29 -3.27 -10.61
CA ASP A 39 -0.57 -4.58 -11.23
C ASP A 39 -0.51 -4.51 -12.76
N VAL A 40 -1.20 -3.53 -13.37
CA VAL A 40 -1.18 -3.33 -14.82
C VAL A 40 0.18 -2.83 -15.29
N LEU A 41 0.86 -1.99 -14.50
CA LEU A 41 2.23 -1.57 -14.76
C LEU A 41 3.18 -2.78 -14.83
N LYS A 42 3.15 -3.66 -13.84
CA LYS A 42 3.99 -4.87 -13.80
C LYS A 42 3.71 -5.79 -14.98
N PHE A 43 2.43 -6.04 -15.27
CA PHE A 43 2.03 -6.80 -16.45
C PHE A 43 2.57 -6.18 -17.73
N SER A 44 2.44 -4.87 -17.89
CA SER A 44 2.93 -4.14 -19.07
C SER A 44 4.46 -4.23 -19.17
N CYS A 45 5.18 -4.11 -18.06
CA CYS A 45 6.64 -4.22 -18.06
C CYS A 45 7.09 -5.63 -18.45
N GLN A 46 6.43 -6.67 -17.97
CA GLN A 46 6.73 -8.05 -18.38
C GLN A 46 6.40 -8.30 -19.86
N LYS A 47 5.24 -7.81 -20.32
CA LYS A 47 4.74 -8.10 -21.65
C LYS A 47 5.44 -7.32 -22.77
N TYR A 48 5.78 -6.04 -22.50
CA TYR A 48 6.23 -5.10 -23.54
C TYR A 48 7.64 -4.57 -23.34
N PHE A 49 8.23 -4.74 -22.15
CA PHE A 49 9.57 -4.24 -21.80
C PHE A 49 10.51 -5.35 -21.32
N GLU A 50 10.17 -6.62 -21.61
CA GLU A 50 11.01 -7.81 -21.31
C GLU A 50 11.45 -7.94 -19.86
N TRP A 51 10.67 -7.38 -18.90
CA TRP A 51 10.96 -7.49 -17.48
C TRP A 51 10.76 -8.94 -17.00
N ASN A 52 11.77 -9.50 -16.35
CA ASN A 52 11.75 -10.88 -15.83
C ASN A 52 10.89 -11.08 -14.56
N GLY A 53 10.32 -9.99 -14.00
CA GLY A 53 9.54 -10.02 -12.75
C GLY A 53 10.34 -9.77 -11.48
N GLU A 54 11.68 -9.74 -11.56
CA GLU A 54 12.54 -9.54 -10.39
C GLU A 54 12.66 -8.06 -10.02
N LYS A 55 12.62 -7.77 -8.72
CA LYS A 55 12.77 -6.42 -8.17
C LYS A 55 14.22 -6.15 -7.76
N ASP A 56 15.16 -6.54 -8.59
CA ASP A 56 16.56 -6.13 -8.50
C ASP A 56 16.73 -4.64 -8.85
N THR A 57 17.95 -4.15 -8.90
CA THR A 57 18.20 -2.73 -9.21
C THR A 57 17.67 -2.33 -10.58
N GLN A 58 17.85 -3.19 -11.62
CA GLN A 58 17.40 -2.92 -12.99
C GLN A 58 15.88 -2.95 -13.09
N GLY A 59 15.23 -3.98 -12.52
CA GLY A 59 13.78 -4.11 -12.50
C GLY A 59 13.10 -2.95 -11.75
N ARG A 60 13.67 -2.49 -10.63
CA ARG A 60 13.16 -1.31 -9.90
C ARG A 60 13.30 -0.03 -10.72
N THR A 61 14.44 0.17 -11.38
CA THR A 61 14.67 1.33 -12.27
C THR A 61 13.68 1.34 -13.43
N LEU A 62 13.45 0.18 -14.07
CA LEU A 62 12.45 0.05 -15.13
C LEU A 62 11.04 0.38 -14.64
N LEU A 63 10.63 -0.19 -13.48
CA LEU A 63 9.32 0.09 -12.91
C LEU A 63 9.13 1.57 -12.54
N GLN A 64 10.17 2.24 -12.04
CA GLN A 64 10.14 3.69 -11.78
C GLN A 64 10.02 4.48 -13.07
N TYR A 65 10.83 4.15 -14.08
CA TYR A 65 10.80 4.80 -15.39
C TYR A 65 9.41 4.69 -16.06
N VAL A 66 8.89 3.46 -16.23
CA VAL A 66 7.59 3.25 -16.89
C VAL A 66 6.43 3.75 -16.02
N GLY A 67 6.50 3.51 -14.71
CA GLY A 67 5.44 3.87 -13.76
C GLY A 67 5.37 5.36 -13.45
N THR A 68 6.42 6.11 -13.67
CA THR A 68 6.47 7.54 -13.34
C THR A 68 6.84 8.38 -14.57
N GLU A 69 8.09 8.31 -15.03
CA GLU A 69 8.58 9.24 -16.06
C GLU A 69 7.86 9.11 -17.40
N LEU A 70 7.74 7.88 -17.90
CA LEU A 70 7.05 7.62 -19.16
C LEU A 70 5.56 7.94 -19.07
N ARG A 71 4.92 7.64 -17.93
CA ARG A 71 3.53 7.98 -17.64
C ARG A 71 3.34 9.49 -17.62
N GLU A 72 4.13 10.24 -16.83
CA GLU A 72 3.99 11.71 -16.69
C GLU A 72 4.14 12.41 -18.05
N LYS A 73 5.01 11.91 -18.90
CA LYS A 73 5.23 12.46 -20.26
C LYS A 73 4.05 12.24 -21.21
N ASN A 74 3.34 11.12 -21.10
CA ASN A 74 2.32 10.72 -22.06
C ASN A 74 0.89 10.80 -21.53
N ASN A 75 0.62 10.18 -20.37
CA ASN A 75 -0.69 10.14 -19.73
C ASN A 75 -0.53 10.02 -18.20
N PRO A 76 -0.46 11.15 -17.47
CA PRO A 76 -0.21 11.18 -16.04
C PRO A 76 -1.20 10.35 -15.19
N ASN A 77 -2.44 10.24 -15.62
CA ASN A 77 -3.50 9.57 -14.88
C ASN A 77 -3.76 8.13 -15.33
N MET A 78 -2.92 7.55 -16.20
CA MET A 78 -3.18 6.24 -16.81
C MET A 78 -3.43 5.15 -15.75
N TRP A 79 -2.51 4.97 -14.79
CA TRP A 79 -2.64 3.93 -13.78
C TRP A 79 -3.79 4.20 -12.81
N VAL A 80 -4.00 5.47 -12.45
CA VAL A 80 -5.12 5.92 -11.62
C VAL A 80 -6.46 5.57 -12.27
N ASN A 81 -6.63 5.92 -13.55
CA ASN A 81 -7.86 5.65 -14.28
C ASN A 81 -8.14 4.15 -14.42
N ILE A 82 -7.13 3.34 -14.76
CA ILE A 82 -7.30 1.90 -14.89
C ILE A 82 -7.73 1.28 -13.55
N THR A 83 -7.07 1.64 -12.47
CA THR A 83 -7.43 1.12 -11.14
C THR A 83 -8.83 1.57 -10.72
N LYS A 84 -9.20 2.83 -10.98
CA LYS A 84 -10.55 3.34 -10.74
C LYS A 84 -11.59 2.49 -11.48
N GLU A 85 -11.41 2.26 -12.79
CA GLU A 85 -12.35 1.47 -13.59
C GLU A 85 -12.48 0.02 -13.09
N LEU A 86 -11.38 -0.60 -12.65
CA LEU A 86 -11.42 -1.93 -12.07
C LEU A 86 -12.21 -1.96 -10.74
N ILE A 87 -12.01 -0.97 -9.88
CA ILE A 87 -12.77 -0.85 -8.63
C ILE A 87 -14.24 -0.56 -8.90
N CYS A 88 -14.57 0.32 -9.85
CA CYS A 88 -15.96 0.59 -10.24
C CYS A 88 -16.64 -0.64 -10.85
N GLY A 89 -15.91 -1.43 -11.65
CA GLY A 89 -16.45 -2.60 -12.33
C GLY A 89 -16.67 -3.81 -11.41
N PHE A 90 -15.78 -4.03 -10.48
CA PHE A 90 -15.77 -5.25 -9.65
C PHE A 90 -15.99 -5.02 -8.15
N GLY A 91 -15.72 -3.80 -7.67
CA GLY A 91 -15.69 -3.51 -6.23
C GLY A 91 -17.01 -3.78 -5.50
N ASN A 92 -18.15 -3.65 -6.18
CA ASN A 92 -19.45 -3.90 -5.58
C ASN A 92 -19.72 -5.36 -5.19
N GLU A 93 -18.91 -6.29 -5.70
CA GLU A 93 -18.95 -7.71 -5.31
C GLU A 93 -18.23 -7.97 -3.97
N PHE A 94 -17.59 -6.93 -3.39
CA PHE A 94 -16.77 -6.99 -2.20
C PHE A 94 -17.26 -6.02 -1.12
N ASP A 95 -17.10 -6.41 0.14
CA ASP A 95 -17.35 -5.53 1.28
C ASP A 95 -16.21 -4.51 1.44
N TYR A 96 -14.98 -4.97 1.17
CA TYR A 96 -13.75 -4.17 1.29
C TYR A 96 -12.87 -4.27 0.04
N VAL A 97 -12.24 -3.14 -0.32
CA VAL A 97 -11.15 -3.06 -1.27
C VAL A 97 -9.92 -2.50 -0.56
N ILE A 98 -8.80 -3.22 -0.63
CA ILE A 98 -7.52 -2.80 -0.03
C ILE A 98 -6.54 -2.50 -1.17
N ILE A 99 -5.91 -1.32 -1.11
CA ILE A 99 -4.93 -0.85 -2.11
C ILE A 99 -3.59 -0.65 -1.40
N PRO A 100 -2.65 -1.62 -1.44
CA PRO A 100 -1.46 -1.60 -0.58
C PRO A 100 -0.26 -0.85 -1.14
N ASP A 101 -0.37 -0.18 -2.29
CA ASP A 101 0.77 0.44 -2.96
C ASP A 101 0.56 1.90 -3.38
N VAL A 102 -0.24 2.64 -2.62
CA VAL A 102 -0.45 4.08 -2.87
C VAL A 102 0.85 4.85 -2.64
N ARG A 103 1.32 5.56 -3.68
CA ARG A 103 2.61 6.25 -3.69
C ARG A 103 2.53 7.72 -4.09
N PHE A 104 1.50 8.12 -4.84
CA PHE A 104 1.36 9.45 -5.39
C PHE A 104 0.13 10.18 -4.85
N LYS A 105 0.21 11.51 -4.83
CA LYS A 105 -0.91 12.35 -4.37
C LYS A 105 -2.16 12.19 -5.23
N GLU A 106 -1.98 12.01 -6.54
CA GLU A 106 -3.08 11.77 -7.48
C GLU A 106 -3.80 10.44 -7.19
N GLU A 107 -3.04 9.38 -6.84
CA GLU A 107 -3.62 8.09 -6.43
C GLU A 107 -4.41 8.25 -5.14
N MET A 108 -3.82 8.90 -4.12
CA MET A 108 -4.49 9.14 -2.84
C MET A 108 -5.74 10.02 -3.02
N ARG A 109 -5.65 11.07 -3.84
CA ARG A 109 -6.80 11.94 -4.13
C ARG A 109 -7.93 11.15 -4.79
N MET A 110 -7.62 10.35 -5.82
CA MET A 110 -8.64 9.55 -6.49
C MET A 110 -9.38 8.63 -5.51
N VAL A 111 -8.65 7.88 -4.66
CA VAL A 111 -9.32 6.95 -3.74
C VAL A 111 -10.10 7.67 -2.63
N LYS A 112 -9.66 8.86 -2.19
CA LYS A 112 -10.38 9.69 -1.22
C LYS A 112 -11.63 10.31 -1.82
N ASP A 113 -11.54 10.88 -3.01
CA ASP A 113 -12.64 11.63 -3.63
C ASP A 113 -13.74 10.71 -4.18
N GLU A 114 -13.33 9.55 -4.75
CA GLU A 114 -14.27 8.65 -5.44
C GLU A 114 -14.86 7.57 -4.51
N PHE A 115 -14.13 7.13 -3.49
CA PHE A 115 -14.51 5.96 -2.70
C PHE A 115 -14.59 6.21 -1.18
N ASN A 116 -14.43 7.46 -0.73
CA ASN A 116 -14.44 7.81 0.70
C ASN A 116 -13.56 6.84 1.53
N CYS A 117 -12.28 6.70 1.13
CA CYS A 117 -11.40 5.70 1.68
C CYS A 117 -10.72 6.12 2.99
N PHE A 118 -10.31 5.15 3.79
CA PHE A 118 -9.37 5.34 4.88
C PHE A 118 -7.94 5.16 4.40
N SER A 119 -7.07 6.09 4.77
CA SER A 119 -5.65 6.09 4.42
C SER A 119 -4.80 5.61 5.59
N LEU A 120 -3.87 4.68 5.30
CA LEU A 120 -3.01 4.03 6.26
C LEU A 120 -1.55 4.19 5.86
N ARG A 121 -0.71 4.68 6.79
CA ARG A 121 0.75 4.71 6.63
C ARG A 121 1.38 3.54 7.37
N VAL A 122 2.27 2.82 6.68
CA VAL A 122 3.08 1.77 7.29
C VAL A 122 4.50 2.28 7.48
N GLU A 123 4.95 2.29 8.73
CA GLU A 123 6.32 2.60 9.11
C GLU A 123 6.98 1.35 9.70
N ARG A 124 8.15 0.99 9.19
CA ARG A 124 8.92 -0.14 9.70
C ARG A 124 10.06 0.32 10.59
N TYR A 125 10.20 -0.35 11.73
CA TYR A 125 11.29 -0.19 12.67
C TYR A 125 11.94 -1.54 12.93
N ASP A 126 13.26 -1.57 12.77
CA ASP A 126 14.09 -2.71 13.18
C ASP A 126 14.66 -2.40 14.59
N TYR A 127 14.89 -3.43 15.39
CA TYR A 127 15.40 -3.31 16.74
C TYR A 127 16.78 -3.94 16.80
N ASP A 128 17.75 -3.25 17.40
CA ASP A 128 19.06 -3.78 17.66
C ASP A 128 19.10 -4.73 18.88
N GLU A 129 20.27 -5.30 19.17
CA GLU A 129 20.46 -6.21 20.31
C GLU A 129 20.20 -5.56 21.67
N SER A 130 20.29 -4.22 21.77
CA SER A 130 19.97 -3.47 22.98
C SER A 130 18.47 -3.20 23.15
N GLY A 131 17.64 -3.56 22.14
CA GLY A 131 16.22 -3.26 22.10
C GLY A 131 15.92 -1.82 21.68
N THR A 132 16.88 -1.11 21.07
CA THR A 132 16.68 0.26 20.57
C THR A 132 16.06 0.22 19.17
N PRO A 133 14.90 0.91 18.93
CA PRO A 133 14.29 0.95 17.62
C PRO A 133 15.03 1.90 16.68
N HIS A 134 15.26 1.44 15.45
CA HIS A 134 15.80 2.22 14.35
C HIS A 134 14.83 2.19 13.16
N LYS A 135 14.67 3.31 12.47
CA LYS A 135 13.89 3.34 11.26
C LYS A 135 14.52 2.41 10.23
N HIS A 136 13.74 1.49 9.66
CA HIS A 136 14.22 0.52 8.67
C HIS A 136 14.89 1.20 7.48
N ILE A 137 16.09 0.73 7.13
CA ILE A 137 16.81 1.15 5.93
C ILE A 137 16.61 0.08 4.86
N ASN A 138 15.81 0.41 3.84
CA ASN A 138 15.56 -0.50 2.73
C ASN A 138 16.78 -0.67 1.80
N LYS A 139 16.75 -1.70 0.96
CA LYS A 139 17.84 -2.06 0.02
C LYS A 139 17.90 -1.20 -1.24
N LEU A 140 17.17 -0.09 -1.30
CA LEU A 140 17.20 0.83 -2.43
C LEU A 140 18.53 1.59 -2.49
N THR A 141 18.96 1.98 -3.70
CA THR A 141 20.03 2.96 -3.89
C THR A 141 19.58 4.33 -3.37
N GLU A 142 20.50 5.27 -3.17
CA GLU A 142 20.15 6.64 -2.77
C GLU A 142 19.23 7.32 -3.78
N GLU A 143 19.51 7.16 -5.06
CA GLU A 143 18.69 7.68 -6.16
C GLU A 143 17.27 7.11 -6.11
N GLN A 144 17.13 5.78 -5.97
CA GLN A 144 15.83 5.12 -5.85
C GLN A 144 15.06 5.56 -4.60
N ARG A 145 15.73 5.80 -3.47
CA ARG A 145 15.11 6.34 -2.24
C ARG A 145 14.63 7.77 -2.39
N ALA A 146 15.37 8.60 -3.15
CA ALA A 146 15.00 9.98 -3.43
C ALA A 146 13.91 10.11 -4.49
N HIS A 147 13.61 9.02 -5.22
CA HIS A 147 12.62 9.04 -6.28
C HIS A 147 11.23 9.43 -5.77
N LYS A 148 10.45 10.14 -6.60
CA LYS A 148 9.11 10.65 -6.30
C LYS A 148 8.17 9.57 -5.74
N SER A 149 8.21 8.33 -6.27
CA SER A 149 7.41 7.22 -5.77
C SER A 149 7.71 6.78 -4.33
N GLU A 150 8.82 7.21 -3.76
CA GLU A 150 9.18 6.93 -2.36
C GLU A 150 8.97 8.15 -1.44
N THR A 151 8.88 9.37 -1.97
CA THR A 151 8.95 10.60 -1.15
C THR A 151 7.68 11.46 -1.20
N GLU A 152 6.84 11.36 -2.23
CA GLU A 152 5.73 12.29 -2.47
C GLU A 152 4.69 12.33 -1.34
N LEU A 153 4.47 11.20 -0.66
CA LEU A 153 3.51 11.10 0.44
C LEU A 153 4.17 11.22 1.84
N ASP A 154 5.41 11.66 1.95
CA ASP A 154 6.10 11.72 3.25
C ASP A 154 5.47 12.74 4.21
N LEU A 155 4.89 13.81 3.68
CA LEU A 155 4.21 14.86 4.46
C LEU A 155 2.67 14.73 4.39
N TYR A 156 2.14 13.64 3.86
CA TYR A 156 0.70 13.43 3.79
C TYR A 156 0.16 13.08 5.19
N ASN A 157 -0.99 13.66 5.55
CA ASN A 157 -1.67 13.35 6.81
C ASN A 157 -2.58 12.14 6.64
N PHE A 158 -2.13 10.99 7.11
CA PHE A 158 -2.88 9.73 7.04
C PHE A 158 -3.87 9.61 8.20
N ASP A 159 -5.01 8.93 7.96
CA ASP A 159 -6.01 8.68 9.02
C ASP A 159 -5.45 7.75 10.10
N PHE A 160 -4.58 6.80 9.71
CA PHE A 160 -3.93 5.85 10.62
C PHE A 160 -2.45 5.64 10.29
N VAL A 161 -1.68 5.29 11.32
CA VAL A 161 -0.27 4.86 11.18
C VAL A 161 -0.10 3.51 11.86
N ILE A 162 0.41 2.51 11.13
CA ILE A 162 0.84 1.22 11.68
C ILE A 162 2.37 1.22 11.80
N ARG A 163 2.85 0.79 12.95
CA ARG A 163 4.26 0.50 13.17
C ARG A 163 4.50 -1.00 13.01
N ASN A 164 5.15 -1.34 11.92
CA ASN A 164 5.61 -2.70 11.66
C ASN A 164 6.99 -2.89 12.31
N ASN A 165 6.97 -3.36 13.54
CA ASN A 165 8.19 -3.56 14.32
C ASN A 165 8.80 -4.93 14.00
N THR A 166 10.12 -4.99 13.81
CA THR A 166 10.87 -6.23 13.62
C THR A 166 11.79 -6.42 14.82
N THR A 167 11.26 -7.02 15.88
CA THR A 167 12.03 -7.48 17.04
C THR A 167 12.53 -8.90 16.83
N LEU A 168 13.36 -9.41 17.74
CA LEU A 168 13.85 -10.80 17.72
C LEU A 168 12.72 -11.82 17.98
N ASP A 169 11.58 -11.42 18.54
CA ASP A 169 10.41 -12.27 18.76
C ASP A 169 9.38 -12.10 17.65
N GLU A 170 9.43 -12.98 16.66
CA GLU A 170 8.49 -12.98 15.53
C GLU A 170 7.02 -13.20 15.95
N ALA A 171 6.78 -14.02 16.97
CA ALA A 171 5.44 -14.29 17.46
C ALA A 171 4.84 -13.05 18.15
N TYR A 172 5.64 -12.29 18.88
CA TYR A 172 5.26 -11.01 19.43
C TYR A 172 4.94 -10.00 18.34
N ASN A 173 5.82 -9.86 17.33
CA ASN A 173 5.63 -8.95 16.20
C ASN A 173 4.30 -9.23 15.48
N LYS A 174 4.01 -10.51 15.19
CA LYS A 174 2.78 -10.93 14.54
C LYS A 174 1.54 -10.61 15.38
N ARG A 175 1.57 -10.87 16.68
CA ARG A 175 0.46 -10.54 17.59
C ARG A 175 0.20 -9.05 17.68
N LEU A 176 1.27 -8.24 17.76
CA LEU A 176 1.16 -6.78 17.79
C LEU A 176 0.57 -6.22 16.50
N LEU A 177 1.01 -6.75 15.36
CA LEU A 177 0.49 -6.37 14.06
C LEU A 177 -1.01 -6.69 13.93
N ASN A 178 -1.40 -7.91 14.29
CA ASN A 178 -2.81 -8.34 14.29
C ASN A 178 -3.67 -7.42 15.17
N LEU A 179 -3.19 -7.08 16.38
CA LEU A 179 -3.91 -6.17 17.28
C LEU A 179 -4.08 -4.77 16.66
N GLN A 180 -3.02 -4.20 16.07
CA GLN A 180 -3.11 -2.90 15.40
C GLN A 180 -4.13 -2.94 14.24
N CYS A 181 -4.12 -3.99 13.42
CA CYS A 181 -5.07 -4.17 12.34
C CYS A 181 -6.52 -4.25 12.85
N LYS A 182 -6.78 -5.00 13.93
CA LYS A 182 -8.12 -5.09 14.56
C LYS A 182 -8.60 -3.73 15.05
N ILE A 183 -7.76 -2.99 15.76
CA ILE A 183 -8.12 -1.64 16.27
C ILE A 183 -8.48 -0.70 15.10
N ILE A 184 -7.77 -0.76 13.99
CA ILE A 184 -8.07 0.07 12.82
C ILE A 184 -9.40 -0.34 12.20
N LEU A 185 -9.64 -1.63 12.01
CA LEU A 185 -10.90 -2.13 11.46
C LEU A 185 -12.10 -1.75 12.35
N ASP A 186 -11.97 -1.87 13.66
CA ASP A 186 -13.01 -1.45 14.61
C ASP A 186 -13.33 0.04 14.46
N ARG A 187 -12.32 0.90 14.34
CA ARG A 187 -12.52 2.35 14.13
C ARG A 187 -13.18 2.65 12.79
N ILE A 188 -12.84 1.93 11.73
CA ILE A 188 -13.49 2.05 10.41
C ILE A 188 -14.96 1.65 10.53
N GLU A 189 -15.29 0.56 11.21
CA GLU A 189 -16.68 0.11 11.41
C GLU A 189 -17.50 1.15 12.19
N VAL A 190 -16.95 1.69 13.28
CA VAL A 190 -17.61 2.75 14.09
C VAL A 190 -17.91 3.98 13.22
N TYR A 191 -16.93 4.46 12.45
CA TYR A 191 -17.12 5.62 11.57
C TYR A 191 -18.28 5.42 10.59
N TYR A 192 -18.37 4.27 9.94
CA TYR A 192 -19.48 4.00 9.02
C TYR A 192 -20.83 3.79 9.71
N SER A 193 -20.85 3.31 10.95
CA SER A 193 -22.09 3.15 11.72
C SER A 193 -22.68 4.50 12.18
N GLU A 194 -21.82 5.51 12.40
CA GLU A 194 -22.23 6.85 12.82
C GLU A 194 -22.60 7.76 11.63
N SER A 195 -22.26 7.35 10.40
CA SER A 195 -22.49 8.14 9.19
C SER A 195 -23.79 7.77 8.45
N ILE A 196 -24.58 6.83 9.00
CA ILE A 196 -25.90 6.40 8.52
C ILE A 196 -26.97 7.02 9.40
#